data_382d2cd21035e1e2ee5f89862c10baf1
#
_entry.id   382d2cd21035e1e2ee5f89862c10baf1
#
_cell.length_a   1.000
_cell.length_b   1.000
_cell.length_c   1.000
_cell.angle_alpha   90.00
_cell.angle_beta   90.00
_cell.angle_gamma   90.00
#
_symmetry.space_group_name_H-M   'P 1'
#
loop_
_entity.id
_entity.type
_entity.pdbx_description
1 polymer ?
#
loop_
_entity_poly.entity_id
_entity_poly.type
_entity_poly.pdbx_seq_one_letter_code
_entity_poly.pdbx_strand_id
1 'polypeptide(L)'
;MAGGYRGDVTRVPVRDDLSALEGYHSPQVTVDVRLNTNESPFAPPAEWAAAFAQELATVEWHRYPDRTARQLRAGIAELHGVHPGQVFVANGSNEVLQTVLLTFAGPGRTVATFEPTYQLHGHIARITGATVAEGERGTNFGLDMNEVRRVV
;
A
#
# COMPACT_ATOMS: atom_id res chain seq x y z
N MET A 1 -5.67 9.01 40.73
CA MET A 1 -6.03 7.57 40.73
C MET A 1 -6.56 7.23 39.34
N ALA A 2 -5.73 6.64 38.49
CA ALA A 2 -6.13 6.23 37.16
C ALA A 2 -6.73 4.83 37.28
N GLY A 3 -8.04 4.75 37.18
CA GLY A 3 -8.79 3.50 37.14
C GLY A 3 -8.50 2.78 35.83
N GLY A 4 -7.65 1.77 35.88
CA GLY A 4 -7.40 0.90 34.74
C GLY A 4 -8.65 0.10 34.40
N TYR A 5 -9.14 0.28 33.19
CA TYR A 5 -10.20 -0.55 32.59
C TYR A 5 -9.62 -1.96 32.39
N ARG A 6 -9.80 -2.84 33.39
CA ARG A 6 -9.57 -4.29 33.26
C ARG A 6 -10.89 -4.95 32.90
N GLY A 7 -11.41 -4.65 31.71
CA GLY A 7 -12.42 -5.48 31.09
C GLY A 7 -11.69 -6.60 30.33
N ASP A 8 -12.15 -7.83 30.52
CA ASP A 8 -11.79 -8.96 29.68
C ASP A 8 -12.23 -8.60 28.25
N VAL A 9 -11.27 -8.15 27.43
CA VAL A 9 -11.55 -7.78 26.04
C VAL A 9 -11.77 -9.11 25.31
N THR A 10 -13.04 -9.50 25.23
CA THR A 10 -13.44 -10.64 24.40
C THR A 10 -12.89 -10.38 23.01
N ARG A 11 -11.85 -11.12 22.59
CA ARG A 11 -11.27 -10.98 21.26
C ARG A 11 -12.37 -11.22 20.24
N VAL A 12 -12.60 -10.24 19.37
CA VAL A 12 -13.47 -10.44 18.22
C VAL A 12 -12.88 -11.62 17.41
N PRO A 13 -13.66 -12.66 17.10
CA PRO A 13 -13.16 -13.80 16.37
C PRO A 13 -12.65 -13.35 14.98
N VAL A 14 -11.43 -13.73 14.67
CA VAL A 14 -10.82 -13.53 13.36
C VAL A 14 -11.19 -14.71 12.46
N ARG A 15 -11.26 -14.51 11.16
CA ARG A 15 -11.42 -15.60 10.18
C ARG A 15 -10.36 -16.68 10.43
N ASP A 16 -10.75 -17.94 10.37
CA ASP A 16 -9.86 -19.08 10.70
C ASP A 16 -8.60 -19.12 9.81
N ASP A 17 -8.75 -18.79 8.53
CA ASP A 17 -7.66 -18.72 7.55
C ASP A 17 -6.66 -17.59 7.81
N LEU A 18 -7.04 -16.60 8.64
CA LEU A 18 -6.18 -15.49 9.05
C LEU A 18 -5.61 -15.68 10.46
N SER A 19 -6.04 -16.69 11.19
CA SER A 19 -5.66 -16.88 12.60
C SER A 19 -4.16 -17.08 12.82
N ALA A 20 -3.46 -17.65 11.84
CA ALA A 20 -2.02 -17.87 11.83
C ALA A 20 -1.24 -16.78 11.08
N LEU A 21 -1.93 -15.80 10.47
CA LEU A 21 -1.27 -14.75 9.72
C LEU A 21 -0.69 -13.70 10.68
N GLU A 22 0.62 -13.59 10.71
CA GLU A 22 1.29 -12.50 11.43
C GLU A 22 1.04 -11.16 10.72
N GLY A 23 0.81 -10.10 11.51
CA GLY A 23 0.63 -8.76 10.98
C GLY A 23 1.90 -8.27 10.28
N TYR A 24 1.73 -7.48 9.21
CA TYR A 24 2.85 -6.77 8.62
C TYR A 24 3.48 -5.83 9.66
N HIS A 25 4.78 -5.97 9.87
CA HIS A 25 5.52 -5.17 10.81
C HIS A 25 6.78 -4.59 10.15
N SER A 26 6.90 -3.27 10.16
CA SER A 26 8.14 -2.56 9.81
C SER A 26 8.78 -2.04 11.10
N PRO A 27 9.99 -2.48 11.46
CA PRO A 27 10.63 -2.03 12.67
C PRO A 27 10.83 -0.51 12.70
N GLN A 28 10.38 0.12 13.80
CA GLN A 28 10.58 1.55 14.07
C GLN A 28 11.84 1.68 14.94
N VAL A 29 12.98 1.89 14.30
CA VAL A 29 14.28 2.03 14.99
C VAL A 29 14.83 3.43 14.79
N THR A 30 15.48 3.94 15.84
CA THR A 30 16.21 5.22 15.77
C THR A 30 17.63 4.94 15.30
N VAL A 31 17.94 5.34 14.07
CA VAL A 31 19.26 5.17 13.43
C VAL A 31 19.58 6.40 12.59
N ASP A 32 20.85 6.65 12.35
CA ASP A 32 21.30 7.79 11.54
C ASP A 32 20.90 7.66 10.07
N VAL A 33 20.90 6.43 9.55
CA VAL A 33 20.50 6.12 8.18
C VAL A 33 19.40 5.07 8.18
N ARG A 34 18.20 5.46 7.76
CA ARG A 34 17.04 4.57 7.69
C ARG A 34 16.79 4.14 6.23
N LEU A 35 16.88 2.83 5.97
CA LEU A 35 16.69 2.26 4.62
C LEU A 35 15.54 1.25 4.53
N ASN A 36 14.88 0.96 5.66
CA ASN A 36 13.87 -0.11 5.74
C ASN A 36 12.45 0.30 5.30
N THR A 37 12.18 1.60 5.15
CA THR A 37 10.85 2.12 4.85
C THR A 37 10.74 2.83 3.50
N ASN A 38 11.83 2.85 2.73
CA ASN A 38 11.92 3.51 1.42
C ASN A 38 11.47 5.00 1.46
N GLU A 39 11.82 5.69 2.55
CA GLU A 39 11.53 7.11 2.74
C GLU A 39 12.53 7.98 1.98
N SER A 40 12.07 9.14 1.48
CA SER A 40 12.98 10.14 0.93
C SER A 40 13.86 10.72 2.03
N PRO A 41 15.20 10.78 1.85
CA PRO A 41 16.08 11.45 2.80
C PRO A 41 16.01 12.98 2.71
N PHE A 42 15.29 13.52 1.72
CA PHE A 42 15.16 14.95 1.48
C PHE A 42 13.79 15.44 1.92
N ALA A 43 13.78 16.53 2.69
CA ALA A 43 12.55 17.24 2.98
C ALA A 43 11.99 17.92 1.71
N PRO A 44 10.68 18.14 1.63
CA PRO A 44 10.11 18.93 0.54
C PRO A 44 10.75 20.34 0.46
N PRO A 45 10.89 20.93 -0.75
CA PRO A 45 11.36 22.31 -0.89
C PRO A 45 10.51 23.27 -0.05
N ALA A 46 11.16 24.27 0.58
CA ALA A 46 10.49 25.19 1.48
C ALA A 46 9.36 26.00 0.79
N GLU A 47 9.58 26.41 -0.46
CA GLU A 47 8.58 27.10 -1.28
C GLU A 47 7.34 26.22 -1.54
N TRP A 48 7.55 24.94 -1.83
CA TRP A 48 6.46 23.97 -1.99
C TRP A 48 5.68 23.80 -0.68
N ALA A 49 6.38 23.63 0.45
CA ALA A 49 5.75 23.48 1.76
C ALA A 49 4.91 24.72 2.13
N ALA A 50 5.40 25.94 1.81
CA ALA A 50 4.66 27.17 2.03
C ALA A 50 3.40 27.26 1.16
N ALA A 51 3.51 26.95 -0.13
CA ALA A 51 2.37 26.92 -1.05
C ALA A 51 1.32 25.88 -0.62
N PHE A 52 1.76 24.68 -0.22
CA PHE A 52 0.88 23.63 0.29
C PHE A 52 0.13 24.08 1.55
N ALA A 53 0.79 24.77 2.49
CA ALA A 53 0.16 25.28 3.69
C ALA A 53 -0.91 26.35 3.38
N GLN A 54 -0.69 27.18 2.36
CA GLN A 54 -1.68 28.16 1.89
C GLN A 54 -2.91 27.46 1.30
N GLU A 55 -2.71 26.48 0.43
CA GLU A 55 -3.81 25.69 -0.14
C GLU A 55 -4.61 24.96 0.94
N LEU A 56 -3.95 24.34 1.93
CA LEU A 56 -4.62 23.67 3.05
C LEU A 56 -5.56 24.61 3.82
N ALA A 57 -5.23 25.90 3.94
CA ALA A 57 -6.08 26.89 4.62
C ALA A 57 -7.39 27.19 3.87
N THR A 58 -7.45 26.86 2.57
CA THR A 58 -8.65 27.08 1.73
C THR A 58 -9.58 25.86 1.72
N VAL A 59 -9.14 24.70 2.24
CA VAL A 59 -9.91 23.46 2.21
C VAL A 59 -11.11 23.55 3.16
N GLU A 60 -12.28 23.27 2.64
CA GLU A 60 -13.52 23.18 3.43
C GLU A 60 -13.61 21.79 4.13
N TRP A 61 -12.87 21.61 5.22
CA TRP A 61 -12.73 20.37 5.97
C TRP A 61 -14.04 19.73 6.42
N HIS A 62 -15.11 20.48 6.47
CA HIS A 62 -16.45 20.03 6.84
C HIS A 62 -17.27 19.52 5.64
N ARG A 63 -16.67 19.49 4.46
CA ARG A 63 -17.30 19.03 3.21
C ARG A 63 -16.62 17.75 2.71
N TYR A 64 -17.37 16.95 1.98
CA TYR A 64 -16.80 15.84 1.23
C TYR A 64 -15.93 16.35 0.09
N PRO A 65 -14.75 15.75 -0.12
CA PRO A 65 -13.91 16.09 -1.26
C PRO A 65 -14.54 15.62 -2.58
N ASP A 66 -13.96 16.06 -3.72
CA ASP A 66 -14.27 15.44 -5.01
C ASP A 66 -13.86 13.97 -5.01
N ARG A 67 -14.84 13.08 -4.80
CA ARG A 67 -14.63 11.63 -4.73
C ARG A 67 -14.01 11.04 -5.99
N THR A 68 -14.06 11.75 -7.11
CA THR A 68 -13.49 11.31 -8.39
C THR A 68 -12.08 11.82 -8.62
N ALA A 69 -11.61 12.75 -7.75
CA ALA A 69 -10.29 13.38 -7.82
C ALA A 69 -9.92 13.85 -9.24
N ARG A 70 -10.86 14.50 -9.93
CA ARG A 70 -10.74 14.82 -11.38
C ARG A 70 -9.51 15.61 -11.72
N GLN A 71 -9.22 16.67 -10.95
CA GLN A 71 -8.07 17.53 -11.19
C GLN A 71 -6.75 16.78 -11.00
N LEU A 72 -6.63 16.02 -9.90
CA LEU A 72 -5.44 15.23 -9.62
C LEU A 72 -5.21 14.15 -10.71
N ARG A 73 -6.27 13.45 -11.10
CA ARG A 73 -6.19 12.45 -12.17
C ARG A 73 -5.82 13.06 -13.51
N ALA A 74 -6.34 14.24 -13.83
CA ALA A 74 -5.99 14.95 -15.06
C ALA A 74 -4.51 15.36 -15.06
N GLY A 75 -3.99 15.93 -13.96
CA GLY A 75 -2.58 16.31 -13.86
C GLY A 75 -1.63 15.10 -13.92
N ILE A 76 -1.97 13.99 -13.25
CA ILE A 76 -1.18 12.76 -13.36
C ILE A 76 -1.22 12.19 -14.78
N ALA A 77 -2.37 12.20 -15.43
CA ALA A 77 -2.54 11.72 -16.80
C ALA A 77 -1.70 12.55 -17.79
N GLU A 78 -1.70 13.86 -17.64
CA GLU A 78 -0.88 14.77 -18.44
C GLU A 78 0.61 14.48 -18.25
N LEU A 79 1.06 14.34 -16.98
CA LEU A 79 2.46 14.03 -16.64
C LEU A 79 2.94 12.72 -17.28
N HIS A 80 2.07 11.73 -17.39
CA HIS A 80 2.41 10.39 -17.91
C HIS A 80 1.97 10.17 -19.37
N GLY A 81 1.34 11.12 -20.02
CA GLY A 81 0.88 10.99 -21.41
C GLY A 81 -0.21 9.93 -21.59
N VAL A 82 -1.08 9.75 -20.60
CA VAL A 82 -2.18 8.77 -20.62
C VAL A 82 -3.55 9.46 -20.50
N HIS A 83 -4.63 8.74 -20.74
CA HIS A 83 -5.97 9.29 -20.55
C HIS A 83 -6.35 9.32 -19.06
N PRO A 84 -7.04 10.37 -18.55
CA PRO A 84 -7.47 10.44 -17.13
C PRO A 84 -8.28 9.23 -16.64
N GLY A 85 -8.99 8.54 -17.54
CA GLY A 85 -9.68 7.28 -17.25
C GLY A 85 -8.76 6.09 -16.94
N GLN A 86 -7.47 6.20 -17.25
CA GLN A 86 -6.45 5.19 -16.96
C GLN A 86 -5.71 5.46 -15.64
N VAL A 87 -6.09 6.53 -14.91
CA VAL A 87 -5.49 6.91 -13.64
C VAL A 87 -6.44 6.58 -12.50
N PHE A 88 -5.95 5.81 -11.55
CA PHE A 88 -6.58 5.55 -10.26
C PHE A 88 -5.73 6.18 -9.15
N VAL A 89 -6.37 6.85 -8.20
CA VAL A 89 -5.71 7.51 -7.08
C VAL A 89 -6.33 7.07 -5.75
N ALA A 90 -5.49 6.97 -4.73
CA ALA A 90 -5.87 6.59 -3.37
C ALA A 90 -4.89 7.18 -2.35
N ASN A 91 -5.08 6.90 -1.06
CA ASN A 91 -4.19 7.38 0.01
C ASN A 91 -2.92 6.52 0.10
N GLY A 92 -2.02 6.74 -0.84
CA GLY A 92 -0.77 6.01 -0.95
C GLY A 92 -0.89 4.68 -1.70
N SER A 93 0.27 4.13 -2.06
CA SER A 93 0.37 2.89 -2.85
C SER A 93 -0.25 1.67 -2.16
N ASN A 94 -0.26 1.63 -0.84
CA ASN A 94 -0.85 0.52 -0.10
C ASN A 94 -2.36 0.41 -0.32
N GLU A 95 -3.08 1.52 -0.33
CA GLU A 95 -4.52 1.52 -0.64
C GLU A 95 -4.79 1.19 -2.10
N VAL A 96 -3.92 1.65 -3.01
CA VAL A 96 -3.98 1.24 -4.43
C VAL A 96 -3.83 -0.27 -4.57
N LEU A 97 -2.78 -0.84 -3.97
CA LEU A 97 -2.52 -2.29 -3.99
C LEU A 97 -3.67 -3.09 -3.38
N GLN A 98 -4.17 -2.64 -2.23
CA GLN A 98 -5.33 -3.27 -1.58
C GLN A 98 -6.56 -3.25 -2.49
N THR A 99 -6.86 -2.13 -3.11
CA THR A 99 -8.00 -2.00 -4.01
C THR A 99 -7.87 -2.91 -5.24
N VAL A 100 -6.66 -2.97 -5.84
CA VAL A 100 -6.38 -3.87 -6.96
C VAL A 100 -6.57 -5.33 -6.55
N LEU A 101 -5.99 -5.74 -5.41
CA LEU A 101 -6.09 -7.13 -4.94
C LEU A 101 -7.51 -7.50 -4.52
N LEU A 102 -8.26 -6.60 -3.87
CA LEU A 102 -9.68 -6.81 -3.57
C LEU A 102 -10.54 -6.96 -4.83
N THR A 103 -10.15 -6.28 -5.92
CA THR A 103 -10.91 -6.30 -7.18
C THR A 103 -10.61 -7.55 -8.01
N PHE A 104 -9.35 -7.96 -8.09
CA PHE A 104 -8.88 -8.96 -9.03
C PHE A 104 -8.42 -10.28 -8.40
N ALA A 105 -8.12 -10.30 -7.10
CA ALA A 105 -7.77 -11.50 -6.35
C ALA A 105 -8.96 -12.06 -5.56
N GLY A 106 -8.71 -12.96 -4.62
CA GLY A 106 -9.73 -13.54 -3.74
C GLY A 106 -9.73 -15.07 -3.77
N PRO A 107 -10.70 -15.72 -3.12
CA PRO A 107 -10.78 -17.17 -3.06
C PRO A 107 -10.79 -17.82 -4.46
N GLY A 108 -9.98 -18.86 -4.64
CA GLY A 108 -9.84 -19.58 -5.91
C GLY A 108 -8.97 -18.87 -6.96
N ARG A 109 -8.36 -17.73 -6.60
CA ARG A 109 -7.41 -17.02 -7.46
C ARG A 109 -6.00 -17.07 -6.88
N THR A 110 -5.00 -16.94 -7.76
CA THR A 110 -3.59 -16.93 -7.38
C THR A 110 -2.97 -15.58 -7.72
N VAL A 111 -2.18 -15.05 -6.78
CA VAL A 111 -1.36 -13.86 -6.97
C VAL A 111 0.10 -14.31 -7.00
N ALA A 112 0.81 -14.03 -8.08
CA ALA A 112 2.23 -14.30 -8.20
C ALA A 112 3.06 -13.15 -7.65
N THR A 113 4.07 -13.46 -6.82
CA THR A 113 5.08 -12.52 -6.32
C THR A 113 6.47 -13.06 -6.61
N PHE A 114 7.48 -12.20 -6.64
CA PHE A 114 8.87 -12.59 -6.95
C PHE A 114 9.80 -11.96 -5.91
N GLU A 115 10.33 -12.80 -5.03
CA GLU A 115 11.19 -12.40 -3.92
C GLU A 115 12.64 -12.09 -4.34
N PRO A 116 13.32 -11.14 -3.68
CA PRO A 116 12.76 -10.26 -2.65
C PRO A 116 11.84 -9.19 -3.23
N THR A 117 10.73 -8.93 -2.55
CA THR A 117 9.73 -7.93 -2.92
C THR A 117 9.17 -7.22 -1.70
N TYR A 118 8.27 -6.27 -1.93
CA TYR A 118 7.54 -5.61 -0.84
C TYR A 118 6.54 -6.59 -0.22
N GLN A 119 6.79 -7.00 1.01
CA GLN A 119 6.02 -8.06 1.71
C GLN A 119 4.51 -7.83 1.73
N LEU A 120 4.07 -6.58 1.66
CA LEU A 120 2.64 -6.24 1.70
C LEU A 120 1.87 -6.79 0.49
N HIS A 121 2.52 -7.06 -0.64
CA HIS A 121 1.87 -7.67 -1.81
C HIS A 121 1.25 -9.03 -1.45
N GLY A 122 2.07 -9.95 -0.96
CA GLY A 122 1.62 -11.27 -0.54
C GLY A 122 0.70 -11.22 0.69
N HIS A 123 0.97 -10.29 1.62
CA HIS A 123 0.15 -10.12 2.82
C HIS A 123 -1.29 -9.72 2.48
N ILE A 124 -1.48 -8.70 1.66
CA ILE A 124 -2.83 -8.26 1.23
C ILE A 124 -3.50 -9.37 0.41
N ALA A 125 -2.76 -10.06 -0.47
CA ALA A 125 -3.32 -11.17 -1.25
C ALA A 125 -3.90 -12.27 -0.34
N ARG A 126 -3.18 -12.67 0.70
CA ARG A 126 -3.67 -13.66 1.69
C ARG A 126 -4.91 -13.15 2.44
N ILE A 127 -4.94 -11.85 2.81
CA ILE A 127 -6.12 -11.26 3.46
C ILE A 127 -7.36 -11.31 2.56
N THR A 128 -7.20 -11.19 1.24
CA THR A 128 -8.32 -11.33 0.30
C THR A 128 -8.80 -12.78 0.15
N GLY A 129 -8.07 -13.74 0.68
CA GLY A 129 -8.32 -15.18 0.53
C GLY A 129 -7.73 -15.78 -0.74
N ALA A 130 -6.86 -15.06 -1.44
CA ALA A 130 -6.14 -15.58 -2.59
C ALA A 130 -4.96 -16.46 -2.17
N THR A 131 -4.60 -17.42 -3.02
CA THR A 131 -3.33 -18.14 -2.93
C THR A 131 -2.20 -17.23 -3.38
N VAL A 132 -1.05 -17.30 -2.72
CA VAL A 132 0.17 -16.61 -3.17
C VAL A 132 1.15 -17.64 -3.71
N ALA A 133 1.53 -17.48 -4.98
CA ALA A 133 2.60 -18.25 -5.61
C ALA A 133 3.86 -17.40 -5.63
N GLU A 134 4.93 -17.91 -5.03
CA GLU A 134 6.19 -17.19 -4.85
C GLU A 134 7.24 -17.73 -5.83
N GLY A 135 7.87 -16.82 -6.54
CA GLY A 135 9.05 -17.05 -7.38
C GLY A 135 10.24 -16.24 -6.86
N GLU A 136 11.37 -16.39 -7.48
CA GLU A 136 12.61 -15.72 -7.10
C GLU A 136 13.07 -14.74 -8.17
N ARG A 137 13.69 -13.67 -7.73
CA ARG A 137 14.47 -12.75 -8.61
C ARG A 137 15.88 -13.28 -8.77
N GLY A 138 16.48 -13.00 -9.90
CA GLY A 138 17.90 -13.28 -10.11
C GLY A 138 18.80 -12.46 -9.18
N THR A 139 20.10 -12.79 -9.16
CA THR A 139 21.11 -12.13 -8.31
C THR A 139 21.23 -10.62 -8.53
N ASN A 140 20.81 -10.12 -9.69
CA ASN A 140 20.73 -8.70 -10.05
C ASN A 140 19.33 -8.09 -9.83
N PHE A 141 18.45 -8.78 -9.10
CA PHE A 141 17.03 -8.45 -8.87
C PHE A 141 16.17 -8.42 -10.15
N GLY A 142 16.69 -8.86 -11.29
CA GLY A 142 15.92 -9.00 -12.52
C GLY A 142 14.90 -10.13 -12.45
N LEU A 143 13.85 -10.05 -13.28
CA LEU A 143 12.89 -11.13 -13.48
C LEU A 143 13.33 -12.02 -14.64
N ASP A 144 13.54 -13.31 -14.37
CA ASP A 144 13.70 -14.33 -15.41
C ASP A 144 12.32 -14.76 -15.92
N MET A 145 12.11 -14.67 -17.22
CA MET A 145 10.84 -15.06 -17.84
C MET A 145 10.54 -16.57 -17.75
N ASN A 146 11.56 -17.41 -17.54
CA ASN A 146 11.35 -18.83 -17.28
C ASN A 146 10.77 -19.02 -15.86
N GLU A 147 11.30 -18.27 -14.88
CA GLU A 147 10.74 -18.25 -13.52
C GLU A 147 9.31 -17.72 -13.50
N VAL A 148 9.04 -16.65 -14.26
CA VAL A 148 7.67 -16.13 -14.40
C VAL A 148 6.73 -17.23 -14.94
N ARG A 149 7.12 -17.94 -16.01
CA ARG A 149 6.31 -19.03 -16.58
C ARG A 149 6.13 -20.22 -15.63
N ARG A 150 7.09 -20.43 -14.72
CA ARG A 150 7.00 -21.50 -13.71
C ARG A 150 5.96 -21.19 -12.64
N VAL A 151 5.83 -19.91 -12.27
CA VAL A 151 4.99 -19.47 -11.15
C VAL A 151 3.56 -19.14 -11.61
N VAL A 152 3.39 -18.67 -12.84
CA VAL A 152 2.10 -18.28 -13.44
C VAL A 152 1.55 -19.41 -14.31
#